data_3b9b7cc8390799f28de31892ca64ac0c
#
_entry.id   3b9b7cc8390799f28de31892ca64ac0c
#
_cell.length_a   1.000
_cell.length_b   1.000
_cell.length_c   1.000
_cell.angle_alpha   90.00
_cell.angle_beta   90.00
_cell.angle_gamma   90.00
#
_symmetry.space_group_name_H-M   'P 1'
#
loop_
_entity.id
_entity.type
_entity.pdbx_description
1 polymer ?
#
loop_
_entity_poly.entity_id
_entity_poly.type
_entity_poly.pdbx_seq_one_letter_code
_entity_poly.pdbx_strand_id
1 'polypeptide(L)'
;MNASYVKNTLLKTLFYMDQERSSFVKRPGFDFSRHRKCSFQDVLLCLLTMENHSLNRELRHFFQASDISLTKSAFCQQRAKLNEQALPFLFSQLNQRTAFSKKFKGYHLVAADGSNVNIPPSSDSPDTFVPANTEGSGYHQMHLNALYDLLEERYTNICIQPRANINERSAFLELLQDYSIPGKTIFIADRGYFSFNLLAHLLSSGHKFLLRINSADARNSFLKRFHLPNTIEFDASLEFDVTRSRKKCYTDHPERFIWLHTKRPFDFIHPSDKETLFHFDVRLVKVELPDGVEYLLTNLPKRSFDLTTLRKLYHLRWGIETSFRFLKYNISLNSFHSIRRDFIRQEIYARVILYNLTLLLTHTVTLPPSSGNYPRKVSVSDAVITCRDYILGRIKVSLVRVLLLTYLTEVRPDRSFPRKVHAQRYKSLNHRT
;
A
#
# COMPACT_ATOMS: atom_id res chain seq x y z
N MET A 1 3.23 6.79 22.45
CA MET A 1 4.22 5.79 21.98
C MET A 1 5.59 6.46 22.01
N ASN A 2 6.68 5.74 22.37
CA ASN A 2 8.05 6.25 22.33
C ASN A 2 8.96 5.34 21.48
N ALA A 3 10.17 5.80 21.18
CA ALA A 3 11.12 5.09 20.32
C ALA A 3 11.48 3.68 20.86
N SER A 4 11.64 3.56 22.19
CA SER A 4 11.91 2.25 22.82
C SER A 4 10.76 1.26 22.59
N TYR A 5 9.51 1.73 22.64
CA TYR A 5 8.36 0.88 22.38
C TYR A 5 8.38 0.33 20.94
N VAL A 6 8.70 1.18 19.94
CA VAL A 6 8.79 0.76 18.53
C VAL A 6 9.84 -0.34 18.36
N LYS A 7 11.07 -0.11 18.85
CA LYS A 7 12.15 -1.12 18.77
C LYS A 7 11.80 -2.41 19.52
N ASN A 8 11.30 -2.28 20.76
CA ASN A 8 10.94 -3.44 21.57
C ASN A 8 9.81 -4.26 20.94
N THR A 9 8.84 -3.61 20.27
CA THR A 9 7.78 -4.31 19.55
C THR A 9 8.36 -5.13 18.40
N LEU A 10 9.28 -4.57 17.61
CA LEU A 10 9.98 -5.32 16.58
C LEU A 10 10.74 -6.51 17.17
N LEU A 11 11.61 -6.28 18.16
CA LEU A 11 12.46 -7.33 18.75
C LEU A 11 11.64 -8.43 19.42
N LYS A 12 10.57 -8.11 20.14
CA LYS A 12 9.64 -9.09 20.71
C LYS A 12 8.93 -9.90 19.65
N THR A 13 8.56 -9.29 18.53
CA THR A 13 7.93 -10.00 17.40
C THR A 13 8.93 -10.96 16.74
N LEU A 14 10.17 -10.52 16.51
CA LEU A 14 11.23 -11.37 15.97
C LEU A 14 11.57 -12.55 16.91
N PHE A 15 11.60 -12.28 18.21
CA PHE A 15 11.82 -13.31 19.23
C PHE A 15 10.69 -14.35 19.23
N TYR A 16 9.42 -13.90 19.20
CA TYR A 16 8.28 -14.80 19.08
C TYR A 16 8.36 -15.66 17.82
N MET A 17 8.68 -15.05 16.67
CA MET A 17 8.83 -15.77 15.40
C MET A 17 9.97 -16.80 15.46
N ASP A 18 11.03 -16.53 16.21
CA ASP A 18 12.14 -17.47 16.40
C ASP A 18 11.76 -18.66 17.30
N GLN A 19 10.93 -18.43 18.32
CA GLN A 19 10.36 -19.52 19.13
C GLN A 19 9.44 -20.41 18.28
N GLU A 20 8.57 -19.82 17.50
CA GLU A 20 7.61 -20.47 16.60
C GLU A 20 8.16 -20.68 15.18
N ARG A 21 9.48 -20.77 15.05
CA ARG A 21 10.20 -20.73 13.75
C ARG A 21 9.74 -21.82 12.77
N SER A 22 9.23 -22.94 13.27
CA SER A 22 8.66 -24.00 12.43
C SER A 22 7.54 -23.53 11.52
N SER A 23 6.79 -22.49 11.91
CA SER A 23 5.73 -21.88 11.11
C SER A 23 6.25 -20.95 10.01
N PHE A 24 7.53 -20.56 10.07
CA PHE A 24 8.11 -19.53 9.20
C PHE A 24 9.24 -20.03 8.31
N VAL A 25 9.50 -21.33 8.32
CA VAL A 25 10.55 -21.98 7.54
C VAL A 25 9.99 -23.03 6.59
N LYS A 26 10.74 -23.32 5.52
CA LYS A 26 10.32 -24.30 4.50
C LYS A 26 10.37 -25.74 5.01
N ARG A 27 11.32 -26.07 5.88
CA ARG A 27 11.48 -27.41 6.45
C ARG A 27 11.48 -27.32 7.97
N PRO A 28 10.29 -27.41 8.61
CA PRO A 28 10.16 -27.45 10.06
C PRO A 28 11.06 -28.51 10.69
N GLY A 29 11.69 -28.18 11.82
CA GLY A 29 12.60 -29.06 12.53
C GLY A 29 14.02 -29.15 11.94
N PHE A 30 14.23 -28.77 10.68
CA PHE A 30 15.56 -28.83 10.03
C PHE A 30 16.17 -27.45 9.80
N ASP A 31 15.38 -26.50 9.30
CA ASP A 31 15.89 -25.19 8.97
C ASP A 31 16.13 -24.37 10.25
N PHE A 32 17.32 -23.75 10.35
CA PHE A 32 17.80 -23.05 11.55
C PHE A 32 17.87 -23.88 12.85
N SER A 33 17.89 -25.22 12.75
CA SER A 33 18.04 -26.09 13.92
C SER A 33 19.46 -26.08 14.50
N ARG A 34 20.47 -25.78 13.69
CA ARG A 34 21.87 -25.74 14.11
C ARG A 34 22.31 -24.29 14.36
N HIS A 35 23.12 -24.07 15.39
CA HIS A 35 23.78 -22.77 15.59
C HIS A 35 24.74 -22.47 14.43
N ARG A 36 24.43 -21.48 13.65
CA ARG A 36 25.21 -20.97 12.53
C ARG A 36 25.56 -19.50 12.76
N LYS A 37 26.55 -18.98 11.98
CA LYS A 37 26.96 -17.57 12.03
C LYS A 37 25.83 -16.55 11.74
N CYS A 38 24.73 -16.99 11.17
CA CYS A 38 23.57 -16.17 10.85
C CYS A 38 22.32 -16.90 11.33
N SER A 39 21.68 -16.38 12.34
CA SER A 39 20.46 -16.91 12.95
C SER A 39 19.22 -16.57 12.11
N PHE A 40 18.06 -17.12 12.48
CA PHE A 40 16.77 -16.78 11.91
C PHE A 40 16.47 -15.27 12.07
N GLN A 41 16.72 -14.70 13.26
CA GLN A 41 16.51 -13.29 13.54
C GLN A 41 17.48 -12.40 12.75
N ASP A 42 18.75 -12.81 12.59
CA ASP A 42 19.73 -12.06 11.81
C ASP A 42 19.31 -11.95 10.35
N VAL A 43 18.76 -13.03 9.75
CA VAL A 43 18.26 -12.98 8.38
C VAL A 43 17.15 -11.94 8.24
N LEU A 44 16.16 -11.91 9.14
CA LEU A 44 15.07 -10.96 9.12
C LEU A 44 15.56 -9.53 9.34
N LEU A 45 16.41 -9.30 10.34
CA LEU A 45 16.98 -7.97 10.63
C LEU A 45 17.85 -7.46 9.47
N CYS A 46 18.66 -8.33 8.89
CA CYS A 46 19.48 -7.99 7.72
C CYS A 46 18.59 -7.54 6.55
N LEU A 47 17.52 -8.30 6.24
CA LEU A 47 16.56 -7.93 5.18
C LEU A 47 15.90 -6.58 5.43
N LEU A 48 15.52 -6.27 6.67
CA LEU A 48 14.90 -5.00 7.04
C LEU A 48 15.85 -3.81 6.89
N THR A 49 17.15 -4.03 7.13
CA THR A 49 18.16 -2.95 7.21
C THR A 49 19.00 -2.81 5.96
N MET A 50 18.90 -3.71 4.99
CA MET A 50 19.58 -3.59 3.68
C MET A 50 19.23 -2.27 2.98
N GLU A 51 20.23 -1.71 2.31
CA GLU A 51 20.13 -0.50 1.49
C GLU A 51 20.14 -0.82 -0.01
N ASN A 52 20.94 -0.10 -0.76
CA ASN A 52 21.06 -0.27 -2.21
C ASN A 52 22.52 -0.59 -2.64
N HIS A 53 23.30 -1.15 -1.74
CA HIS A 53 24.66 -1.56 -2.01
C HIS A 53 24.72 -2.99 -2.55
N SER A 54 25.92 -3.47 -2.91
CA SER A 54 26.10 -4.88 -3.22
C SER A 54 25.87 -5.75 -1.96
N LEU A 55 25.38 -6.98 -2.14
CA LEU A 55 25.10 -7.87 -1.01
C LEU A 55 26.28 -8.08 -0.07
N ASN A 56 27.52 -8.14 -0.60
CA ASN A 56 28.71 -8.21 0.24
C ASN A 56 28.88 -6.99 1.14
N ARG A 57 28.57 -5.78 0.63
CA ARG A 57 28.67 -4.55 1.42
C ARG A 57 27.57 -4.49 2.47
N GLU A 58 26.36 -4.95 2.12
CA GLU A 58 25.25 -5.06 3.08
C GLU A 58 25.60 -5.99 4.24
N LEU A 59 26.15 -7.18 3.95
CA LEU A 59 26.54 -8.13 4.97
C LEU A 59 27.69 -7.62 5.85
N ARG A 60 28.70 -6.99 5.25
CA ARG A 60 29.76 -6.33 6.03
C ARG A 60 29.22 -5.24 6.93
N HIS A 61 28.29 -4.43 6.43
CA HIS A 61 27.68 -3.37 7.22
C HIS A 61 26.81 -3.95 8.35
N PHE A 62 26.05 -5.02 8.09
CA PHE A 62 25.24 -5.67 9.11
C PHE A 62 26.08 -6.28 10.25
N PHE A 63 27.14 -7.01 9.91
CA PHE A 63 28.02 -7.71 10.86
C PHE A 63 29.25 -6.90 11.30
N GLN A 64 29.37 -5.63 10.96
CA GLN A 64 30.60 -4.84 11.19
C GLN A 64 31.08 -4.76 12.64
N ALA A 65 30.17 -4.92 13.60
CA ALA A 65 30.48 -4.90 15.04
C ALA A 65 30.72 -6.29 15.64
N SER A 66 30.83 -7.32 14.80
CA SER A 66 31.05 -8.71 15.22
C SER A 66 32.20 -9.37 14.43
N ASP A 67 32.86 -10.34 15.02
CA ASP A 67 33.89 -11.17 14.35
C ASP A 67 33.30 -12.13 13.30
N ILE A 68 32.03 -11.92 12.92
CA ILE A 68 31.31 -12.76 11.99
C ILE A 68 31.61 -12.32 10.57
N SER A 69 32.27 -13.20 9.80
CA SER A 69 32.36 -13.09 8.34
C SER A 69 31.37 -14.05 7.70
N LEU A 70 30.42 -13.51 6.94
CA LEU A 70 29.41 -14.28 6.21
C LEU A 70 29.52 -14.04 4.71
N THR A 71 29.61 -15.12 3.92
CA THR A 71 29.62 -14.99 2.45
C THR A 71 28.22 -14.77 1.89
N LYS A 72 28.13 -14.15 0.70
CA LYS A 72 26.85 -14.02 -0.05
C LYS A 72 26.11 -15.35 -0.16
N SER A 73 26.84 -16.41 -0.55
CA SER A 73 26.25 -17.75 -0.72
C SER A 73 25.66 -18.26 0.57
N ALA A 74 26.38 -18.17 1.69
CA ALA A 74 25.90 -18.61 2.99
C ALA A 74 24.65 -17.83 3.44
N PHE A 75 24.61 -16.51 3.24
CA PHE A 75 23.42 -15.71 3.53
C PHE A 75 22.24 -16.12 2.65
N CYS A 76 22.43 -16.25 1.34
CA CYS A 76 21.37 -16.68 0.42
C CYS A 76 20.82 -18.06 0.77
N GLN A 77 21.68 -18.99 1.22
CA GLN A 77 21.24 -20.29 1.71
C GLN A 77 20.39 -20.18 2.99
N GLN A 78 20.77 -19.32 3.94
CA GLN A 78 19.96 -19.09 5.13
C GLN A 78 18.63 -18.42 4.79
N ARG A 79 18.67 -17.36 3.98
CA ARG A 79 17.49 -16.61 3.51
C ARG A 79 16.49 -17.50 2.75
N ALA A 80 16.99 -18.47 1.94
CA ALA A 80 16.17 -19.40 1.19
C ALA A 80 15.33 -20.36 2.05
N LYS A 81 15.67 -20.49 3.33
CA LYS A 81 14.92 -21.30 4.29
C LYS A 81 13.62 -20.65 4.77
N LEU A 82 13.52 -19.32 4.69
CA LEU A 82 12.27 -18.63 5.03
C LEU A 82 11.16 -19.07 4.07
N ASN A 83 9.99 -19.36 4.60
CA ASN A 83 8.79 -19.57 3.80
C ASN A 83 8.15 -18.22 3.42
N GLU A 84 7.12 -18.27 2.61
CA GLU A 84 6.45 -17.07 2.08
C GLU A 84 5.66 -16.30 3.14
N GLN A 85 5.31 -16.91 4.28
CA GLN A 85 4.53 -16.29 5.36
C GLN A 85 5.38 -15.46 6.34
N ALA A 86 6.71 -15.66 6.37
CA ALA A 86 7.56 -15.04 7.39
C ALA A 86 7.49 -13.51 7.41
N LEU A 87 7.67 -12.86 6.28
CA LEU A 87 7.63 -11.38 6.19
C LEU A 87 6.19 -10.81 6.25
N PRO A 88 5.18 -11.41 5.59
CA PRO A 88 3.77 -11.03 5.77
C PRO A 88 3.34 -11.08 7.24
N PHE A 89 3.69 -12.14 7.98
CA PHE A 89 3.40 -12.25 9.40
C PHE A 89 4.06 -11.13 10.21
N LEU A 90 5.36 -10.89 10.00
CA LEU A 90 6.07 -9.80 10.67
C LEU A 90 5.39 -8.44 10.42
N PHE A 91 5.01 -8.16 9.17
CA PHE A 91 4.31 -6.95 8.77
C PHE A 91 2.96 -6.80 9.51
N SER A 92 2.14 -7.84 9.48
CA SER A 92 0.83 -7.87 10.14
C SER A 92 0.95 -7.69 11.65
N GLN A 93 1.86 -8.43 12.31
CA GLN A 93 2.07 -8.35 13.77
C GLN A 93 2.54 -6.97 14.22
N LEU A 94 3.43 -6.33 13.46
CA LEU A 94 3.85 -4.96 13.77
C LEU A 94 2.67 -3.98 13.67
N ASN A 95 1.83 -4.09 12.65
CA ASN A 95 0.65 -3.25 12.51
C ASN A 95 -0.39 -3.47 13.62
N GLN A 96 -0.62 -4.73 14.03
CA GLN A 96 -1.54 -5.06 15.12
C GLN A 96 -1.05 -4.55 16.49
N ARG A 97 0.26 -4.63 16.74
CA ARG A 97 0.87 -4.23 18.02
C ARG A 97 1.15 -2.73 18.13
N THR A 98 1.10 -2.00 17.02
CA THR A 98 1.30 -0.55 16.99
C THR A 98 -0.01 0.15 16.64
N ALA A 99 -0.64 0.80 17.61
CA ALA A 99 -1.95 1.39 17.45
C ALA A 99 -2.06 2.36 16.27
N PHE A 100 -3.21 2.31 15.60
CA PHE A 100 -3.70 3.32 14.67
C PHE A 100 -4.67 4.21 15.45
N SER A 101 -4.21 5.36 15.91
CA SER A 101 -4.94 6.21 16.86
C SER A 101 -5.55 7.45 16.24
N LYS A 102 -4.95 7.96 15.17
CA LYS A 102 -5.42 9.18 14.50
C LYS A 102 -6.70 8.90 13.71
N LYS A 103 -7.70 9.75 13.92
CA LYS A 103 -9.01 9.63 13.28
C LYS A 103 -9.52 10.97 12.79
N PHE A 104 -10.23 10.96 11.69
CA PHE A 104 -10.99 12.10 11.19
C PHE A 104 -12.47 11.87 11.42
N LYS A 105 -13.11 12.70 12.25
CA LYS A 105 -14.52 12.52 12.65
C LYS A 105 -14.85 11.09 13.12
N GLY A 106 -13.92 10.44 13.82
CA GLY A 106 -14.08 9.08 14.34
C GLY A 106 -13.75 7.95 13.34
N TYR A 107 -13.28 8.26 12.13
CA TYR A 107 -12.91 7.31 11.09
C TYR A 107 -11.41 7.26 10.85
N HIS A 108 -10.88 6.08 10.58
CA HIS A 108 -9.62 5.91 9.87
C HIS A 108 -9.80 6.29 8.41
N LEU A 109 -8.81 6.92 7.81
CA LEU A 109 -8.83 7.28 6.39
C LEU A 109 -7.82 6.39 5.65
N VAL A 110 -8.31 5.45 4.86
CA VAL A 110 -7.46 4.45 4.21
C VAL A 110 -7.54 4.60 2.70
N ALA A 111 -6.42 4.99 2.08
CA ALA A 111 -6.31 5.03 0.63
C ALA A 111 -5.96 3.63 0.08
N ALA A 112 -6.58 3.26 -1.05
CA ALA A 112 -6.19 2.12 -1.86
C ALA A 112 -5.57 2.61 -3.16
N ASP A 113 -4.37 2.11 -3.48
CA ASP A 113 -3.69 2.41 -4.74
C ASP A 113 -2.66 1.33 -5.07
N GLY A 114 -2.19 1.30 -6.32
CA GLY A 114 -1.20 0.38 -6.81
C GLY A 114 0.00 1.08 -7.45
N SER A 115 1.15 0.41 -7.42
CA SER A 115 2.36 0.94 -8.02
C SER A 115 3.22 -0.15 -8.65
N ASN A 116 3.66 0.08 -9.88
CA ASN A 116 4.58 -0.84 -10.56
C ASN A 116 5.98 -0.78 -9.93
N VAL A 117 6.55 -1.94 -9.69
CA VAL A 117 7.91 -2.12 -9.17
C VAL A 117 8.73 -2.85 -10.22
N ASN A 118 9.75 -2.18 -10.76
CA ASN A 118 10.68 -2.80 -11.71
C ASN A 118 11.56 -3.79 -10.95
N ILE A 119 11.68 -5.00 -11.48
CA ILE A 119 12.46 -6.06 -10.89
C ILE A 119 13.56 -6.54 -11.86
N PRO A 120 14.63 -7.19 -11.38
CA PRO A 120 15.64 -7.78 -12.24
C PRO A 120 15.06 -8.81 -13.19
N PRO A 121 15.59 -8.93 -14.42
CA PRO A 121 15.15 -9.95 -15.36
C PRO A 121 15.37 -11.36 -14.82
N SER A 122 14.39 -12.23 -15.05
CA SER A 122 14.49 -13.65 -14.69
C SER A 122 13.70 -14.50 -15.67
N SER A 123 14.36 -15.52 -16.23
CA SER A 123 13.71 -16.54 -17.07
C SER A 123 12.68 -17.36 -16.31
N ASP A 124 12.83 -17.48 -15.00
CA ASP A 124 11.94 -18.28 -14.14
C ASP A 124 10.62 -17.58 -13.80
N SER A 125 10.42 -16.37 -14.30
CA SER A 125 9.24 -15.56 -13.99
C SER A 125 8.67 -14.88 -15.25
N PRO A 126 8.21 -15.63 -16.26
CA PRO A 126 7.70 -15.07 -17.52
C PRO A 126 6.45 -14.21 -17.31
N ASP A 127 5.66 -14.46 -16.29
CA ASP A 127 4.47 -13.70 -15.91
C ASP A 127 4.77 -12.27 -15.40
N THR A 128 6.05 -11.95 -15.18
CA THR A 128 6.48 -10.59 -14.82
C THR A 128 6.98 -9.78 -16.00
N PHE A 129 7.14 -10.40 -17.17
CA PHE A 129 7.69 -9.77 -18.37
C PHE A 129 6.73 -8.78 -19.02
N VAL A 130 7.27 -7.63 -19.40
CA VAL A 130 6.60 -6.59 -20.19
C VAL A 130 7.36 -6.43 -21.50
N PRO A 131 6.72 -6.69 -22.65
CA PRO A 131 7.35 -6.47 -23.94
C PRO A 131 7.66 -4.99 -24.18
N ALA A 132 8.70 -4.69 -24.93
CA ALA A 132 8.97 -3.33 -25.36
C ALA A 132 7.94 -2.88 -26.41
N ASN A 133 7.54 -1.61 -26.36
CA ASN A 133 6.63 -1.02 -27.35
C ASN A 133 7.35 -0.60 -28.64
N THR A 134 8.70 -0.56 -28.62
CA THR A 134 9.57 -0.15 -29.73
C THR A 134 10.81 -1.05 -29.74
N GLU A 135 11.72 -0.85 -30.66
CA GLU A 135 13.00 -1.56 -30.71
C GLU A 135 13.72 -1.46 -29.34
N GLY A 136 13.85 -2.59 -28.67
CA GLY A 136 14.51 -2.70 -27.36
C GLY A 136 14.17 -4.00 -26.65
N SER A 137 14.95 -4.34 -25.64
CA SER A 137 14.66 -5.46 -24.74
C SER A 137 13.49 -5.07 -23.81
N GLY A 138 12.49 -5.95 -23.65
CA GLY A 138 11.45 -5.79 -22.63
C GLY A 138 12.03 -5.73 -21.21
N TYR A 139 11.18 -5.64 -20.22
CA TYR A 139 11.56 -5.52 -18.81
C TYR A 139 10.64 -6.34 -17.92
N HIS A 140 11.01 -6.51 -16.66
CA HIS A 140 10.21 -7.27 -15.70
C HIS A 140 9.62 -6.35 -14.63
N GLN A 141 8.35 -6.57 -14.28
CA GLN A 141 7.63 -5.82 -13.25
C GLN A 141 6.78 -6.72 -12.36
N MET A 142 6.69 -6.33 -11.09
CA MET A 142 5.61 -6.69 -10.19
C MET A 142 4.74 -5.47 -9.92
N HIS A 143 3.52 -5.70 -9.48
CA HIS A 143 2.60 -4.66 -9.06
C HIS A 143 2.33 -4.76 -7.56
N LEU A 144 2.61 -3.70 -6.84
CA LEU A 144 2.37 -3.58 -5.40
C LEU A 144 1.05 -2.83 -5.20
N ASN A 145 -0.01 -3.55 -4.81
CA ASN A 145 -1.25 -2.96 -4.34
C ASN A 145 -1.17 -2.76 -2.83
N ALA A 146 -1.71 -1.67 -2.32
CA ALA A 146 -1.63 -1.36 -0.90
C ALA A 146 -2.87 -0.65 -0.36
N LEU A 147 -3.15 -0.88 0.91
CA LEU A 147 -3.97 -0.03 1.76
C LEU A 147 -3.04 0.80 2.65
N TYR A 148 -3.32 2.10 2.72
CA TYR A 148 -2.47 3.07 3.39
C TYR A 148 -3.30 4.02 4.26
N ASP A 149 -3.07 4.00 5.57
CA ASP A 149 -3.71 4.97 6.48
C ASP A 149 -3.09 6.35 6.28
N LEU A 150 -3.91 7.29 5.82
CA LEU A 150 -3.50 8.65 5.44
C LEU A 150 -3.16 9.54 6.64
N LEU A 151 -3.69 9.22 7.81
CA LEU A 151 -3.45 10.01 9.03
C LEU A 151 -2.24 9.50 9.82
N GLU A 152 -2.05 8.18 9.83
CA GLU A 152 -0.87 7.55 10.43
C GLU A 152 0.31 7.47 9.46
N GLU A 153 0.09 7.75 8.18
CA GLU A 153 1.08 7.68 7.10
C GLU A 153 1.78 6.31 7.04
N ARG A 154 1.00 5.22 7.18
CA ARG A 154 1.51 3.83 7.23
C ARG A 154 0.71 2.88 6.36
N TYR A 155 1.40 1.90 5.80
CA TYR A 155 0.78 0.79 5.10
C TYR A 155 0.10 -0.15 6.09
N THR A 156 -1.18 -0.45 5.86
CA THR A 156 -1.95 -1.40 6.67
C THR A 156 -1.90 -2.81 6.10
N ASN A 157 -2.06 -2.92 4.78
CA ASN A 157 -2.07 -4.18 4.03
C ASN A 157 -1.37 -4.00 2.68
N ILE A 158 -0.77 -5.06 2.16
CA ILE A 158 -0.18 -5.09 0.81
C ILE A 158 -0.45 -6.41 0.09
N CYS A 159 -0.63 -6.34 -1.22
CA CYS A 159 -0.75 -7.49 -2.13
C CYS A 159 0.21 -7.30 -3.30
N ILE A 160 1.01 -8.33 -3.63
CA ILE A 160 2.02 -8.28 -4.69
C ILE A 160 1.59 -9.21 -5.82
N GLN A 161 1.32 -8.64 -6.99
CA GLN A 161 0.89 -9.37 -8.19
C GLN A 161 1.99 -9.34 -9.27
N PRO A 162 2.17 -10.41 -10.07
CA PRO A 162 3.00 -10.36 -11.26
C PRO A 162 2.33 -9.51 -12.33
N ARG A 163 3.11 -8.95 -13.26
CA ARG A 163 2.63 -8.03 -14.30
C ARG A 163 1.49 -8.59 -15.16
N ALA A 164 1.57 -9.85 -15.53
CA ALA A 164 0.56 -10.51 -16.37
C ALA A 164 -0.81 -10.65 -15.68
N ASN A 165 -0.84 -10.67 -14.34
CA ASN A 165 -2.03 -10.94 -13.55
C ASN A 165 -2.49 -9.72 -12.76
N ILE A 166 -2.12 -8.50 -13.17
CA ILE A 166 -2.55 -7.29 -12.48
C ILE A 166 -4.07 -7.17 -12.55
N ASN A 167 -4.69 -7.16 -11.39
CA ASN A 167 -6.09 -6.85 -11.20
C ASN A 167 -6.26 -6.07 -9.88
N GLU A 168 -6.20 -4.75 -9.98
CA GLU A 168 -6.28 -3.86 -8.81
C GLU A 168 -7.60 -4.01 -8.05
N ARG A 169 -8.70 -4.31 -8.74
CA ARG A 169 -10.02 -4.52 -8.10
C ARG A 169 -10.07 -5.79 -7.27
N SER A 170 -9.54 -6.90 -7.82
CA SER A 170 -9.43 -8.16 -7.07
C SER A 170 -8.43 -8.01 -5.90
N ALA A 171 -7.31 -7.33 -6.12
CA ALA A 171 -6.36 -7.05 -5.07
C ALA A 171 -6.97 -6.23 -3.92
N PHE A 172 -7.81 -5.23 -4.25
CA PHE A 172 -8.48 -4.46 -3.21
C PHE A 172 -9.48 -5.32 -2.42
N LEU A 173 -10.21 -6.22 -3.07
CA LEU A 173 -11.11 -7.15 -2.37
C LEU A 173 -10.34 -8.08 -1.42
N GLU A 174 -9.22 -8.66 -1.87
CA GLU A 174 -8.31 -9.45 -1.03
C GLU A 174 -7.81 -8.63 0.17
N LEU A 175 -7.30 -7.44 -0.08
CA LEU A 175 -6.83 -6.53 0.97
C LEU A 175 -7.94 -6.10 1.95
N LEU A 176 -9.18 -5.97 1.47
CA LEU A 176 -10.34 -5.63 2.29
C LEU A 176 -10.74 -6.79 3.22
N GLN A 177 -10.66 -8.03 2.73
CA GLN A 177 -10.91 -9.23 3.54
C GLN A 177 -9.89 -9.39 4.67
N ASP A 178 -8.63 -9.06 4.39
CA ASP A 178 -7.53 -9.13 5.35
C ASP A 178 -7.41 -7.88 6.24
N TYR A 179 -8.25 -6.86 6.02
CA TYR A 179 -8.19 -5.61 6.77
C TYR A 179 -8.70 -5.79 8.20
N SER A 180 -7.83 -5.56 9.18
CA SER A 180 -8.10 -5.87 10.59
C SER A 180 -7.90 -4.69 11.55
N ILE A 181 -7.75 -3.45 11.04
CA ILE A 181 -7.63 -2.26 11.90
C ILE A 181 -8.98 -2.00 12.59
N PRO A 182 -9.03 -1.98 13.94
CA PRO A 182 -10.29 -1.82 14.67
C PRO A 182 -10.87 -0.42 14.51
N GLY A 183 -12.18 -0.36 14.25
CA GLY A 183 -12.91 0.91 14.21
C GLY A 183 -13.53 1.21 12.85
N LYS A 184 -14.19 2.37 12.77
CA LYS A 184 -14.84 2.84 11.55
C LYS A 184 -13.80 3.31 10.55
N THR A 185 -13.91 2.90 9.28
CA THR A 185 -12.98 3.23 8.21
C THR A 185 -13.70 3.85 7.03
N ILE A 186 -13.08 4.85 6.41
CA ILE A 186 -13.43 5.37 5.09
C ILE A 186 -12.34 4.91 4.12
N PHE A 187 -12.70 4.05 3.16
CA PHE A 187 -11.80 3.68 2.07
C PHE A 187 -11.90 4.71 0.94
N ILE A 188 -10.74 5.18 0.47
CA ILE A 188 -10.62 6.22 -0.56
C ILE A 188 -9.82 5.64 -1.73
N ALA A 189 -10.40 5.64 -2.95
CA ALA A 189 -9.70 5.09 -4.10
C ALA A 189 -10.01 5.85 -5.40
N ASP A 190 -9.11 5.70 -6.40
CA ASP A 190 -9.29 6.31 -7.70
C ASP A 190 -10.25 5.50 -8.59
N ARG A 191 -10.63 6.09 -9.73
CA ARG A 191 -11.59 5.55 -10.71
C ARG A 191 -11.27 4.16 -11.21
N GLY A 192 -10.00 3.76 -11.25
CA GLY A 192 -9.57 2.42 -11.64
C GLY A 192 -10.17 1.31 -10.80
N TYR A 193 -10.42 1.59 -9.54
CA TYR A 193 -10.97 0.64 -8.57
C TYR A 193 -12.48 0.45 -8.66
N PHE A 194 -13.21 1.41 -9.24
CA PHE A 194 -14.67 1.31 -9.28
C PHE A 194 -15.15 0.03 -9.99
N SER A 195 -15.94 -0.76 -9.28
CA SER A 195 -16.77 -1.84 -9.79
C SER A 195 -17.97 -2.05 -8.88
N PHE A 196 -19.09 -2.55 -9.41
CA PHE A 196 -20.27 -2.87 -8.60
C PHE A 196 -19.95 -3.94 -7.54
N ASN A 197 -19.07 -4.90 -7.88
CA ASN A 197 -18.64 -5.92 -6.92
C ASN A 197 -17.94 -5.34 -5.72
N LEU A 198 -16.92 -4.50 -5.94
CA LEU A 198 -16.21 -3.82 -4.84
C LEU A 198 -17.16 -2.94 -4.01
N LEU A 199 -18.05 -2.20 -4.69
CA LEU A 199 -19.03 -1.35 -4.02
C LEU A 199 -19.96 -2.17 -3.11
N ALA A 200 -20.44 -3.32 -3.59
CA ALA A 200 -21.28 -4.23 -2.82
C ALA A 200 -20.53 -4.80 -1.60
N HIS A 201 -19.29 -5.20 -1.74
CA HIS A 201 -18.46 -5.66 -0.61
C HIS A 201 -18.27 -4.56 0.44
N LEU A 202 -17.97 -3.31 0.02
CA LEU A 202 -17.83 -2.18 0.94
C LEU A 202 -19.12 -1.87 1.71
N LEU A 203 -20.27 -1.93 1.03
CA LEU A 203 -21.57 -1.73 1.67
C LEU A 203 -21.91 -2.87 2.64
N SER A 204 -21.75 -4.12 2.20
CA SER A 204 -22.10 -5.31 3.00
C SER A 204 -21.19 -5.47 4.23
N SER A 205 -19.95 -5.02 4.17
CA SER A 205 -19.04 -5.01 5.33
C SER A 205 -19.25 -3.81 6.28
N GLY A 206 -20.20 -2.92 5.98
CA GLY A 206 -20.48 -1.74 6.78
C GLY A 206 -19.45 -0.63 6.73
N HIS A 207 -18.46 -0.75 5.83
CA HIS A 207 -17.45 0.27 5.64
C HIS A 207 -17.98 1.51 4.92
N LYS A 208 -17.35 2.63 5.18
CA LYS A 208 -17.57 3.87 4.42
C LYS A 208 -16.54 3.96 3.29
N PHE A 209 -16.93 4.64 2.23
CA PHE A 209 -16.05 4.82 1.08
C PHE A 209 -16.21 6.20 0.43
N LEU A 210 -15.18 6.59 -0.31
CA LEU A 210 -15.14 7.75 -1.18
C LEU A 210 -14.36 7.35 -2.44
N LEU A 211 -15.08 7.00 -3.51
CA LEU A 211 -14.51 6.49 -4.75
C LEU A 211 -14.67 7.51 -5.86
N ARG A 212 -13.59 7.85 -6.55
CA ARG A 212 -13.69 8.57 -7.82
C ARG A 212 -14.26 7.64 -8.88
N ILE A 213 -15.13 8.18 -9.72
CA ILE A 213 -15.71 7.44 -10.85
C ILE A 213 -15.57 8.23 -12.14
N ASN A 214 -15.82 7.61 -13.27
CA ASN A 214 -15.82 8.28 -14.56
C ASN A 214 -16.94 9.33 -14.61
N SER A 215 -16.70 10.43 -15.32
CA SER A 215 -17.70 11.46 -15.58
C SER A 215 -18.96 10.88 -16.22
N ALA A 216 -20.08 11.61 -16.09
CA ALA A 216 -21.32 11.23 -16.74
C ALA A 216 -21.17 11.14 -18.26
N ASP A 217 -20.36 11.99 -18.86
CA ASP A 217 -20.13 12.07 -20.32
C ASP A 217 -19.22 10.94 -20.86
N ALA A 218 -18.50 10.24 -19.99
CA ALA A 218 -17.62 9.15 -20.41
C ALA A 218 -18.41 8.08 -21.18
N ARG A 219 -17.83 7.52 -22.27
CA ARG A 219 -18.48 6.59 -23.21
C ARG A 219 -19.23 5.45 -22.52
N ASN A 220 -18.68 4.88 -21.47
CA ASN A 220 -19.24 3.71 -20.77
C ASN A 220 -19.69 4.05 -19.35
N SER A 221 -20.05 5.30 -19.07
CA SER A 221 -20.50 5.71 -17.75
C SER A 221 -21.91 5.18 -17.46
N PHE A 222 -22.07 4.49 -16.33
CA PHE A 222 -23.38 4.07 -15.86
C PHE A 222 -24.23 5.28 -15.42
N LEU A 223 -23.60 6.41 -15.14
CA LEU A 223 -24.26 7.65 -14.75
C LEU A 223 -25.18 8.23 -15.82
N LYS A 224 -24.99 7.87 -17.11
CA LYS A 224 -25.88 8.29 -18.21
C LYS A 224 -27.34 7.86 -18.05
N ARG A 225 -27.61 6.91 -17.16
CA ARG A 225 -28.94 6.38 -16.87
C ARG A 225 -29.76 7.25 -15.94
N PHE A 226 -29.08 8.16 -15.23
CA PHE A 226 -29.70 8.98 -14.20
C PHE A 226 -29.90 10.42 -14.69
N HIS A 227 -31.01 11.04 -14.28
CA HIS A 227 -31.26 12.45 -14.50
C HIS A 227 -30.49 13.27 -13.47
N LEU A 228 -29.24 13.60 -13.81
CA LEU A 228 -28.36 14.34 -12.91
C LEU A 228 -28.56 15.85 -13.06
N PRO A 229 -28.37 16.64 -11.98
CA PRO A 229 -28.43 18.10 -12.06
C PRO A 229 -27.40 18.65 -13.07
N ASN A 230 -27.83 19.59 -13.90
CA ASN A 230 -26.95 20.27 -14.84
C ASN A 230 -26.32 21.53 -14.19
N THR A 231 -25.61 21.31 -13.08
CA THR A 231 -24.91 22.34 -12.33
C THR A 231 -23.42 22.06 -12.30
N ILE A 232 -22.60 23.06 -12.00
CA ILE A 232 -21.14 22.91 -11.88
C ILE A 232 -20.82 21.91 -10.77
N GLU A 233 -21.47 22.07 -9.61
CA GLU A 233 -21.38 21.16 -8.47
C GLU A 233 -22.76 20.66 -8.10
N PHE A 234 -22.86 19.42 -7.64
CA PHE A 234 -24.07 18.87 -7.07
C PHE A 234 -23.77 17.73 -6.08
N ASP A 235 -24.79 17.36 -5.33
CA ASP A 235 -24.79 16.30 -4.32
C ASP A 235 -26.16 15.61 -4.36
N ALA A 236 -26.25 14.48 -5.04
CA ALA A 236 -27.46 13.75 -5.32
C ALA A 236 -27.42 12.33 -4.72
N SER A 237 -28.53 11.86 -4.18
CA SER A 237 -28.71 10.45 -3.83
C SER A 237 -29.00 9.64 -5.10
N LEU A 238 -28.41 8.47 -5.22
CA LEU A 238 -28.66 7.51 -6.28
C LEU A 238 -29.10 6.20 -5.64
N GLU A 239 -30.30 5.77 -6.01
CA GLU A 239 -30.85 4.47 -5.63
C GLU A 239 -31.06 3.65 -6.90
N PHE A 240 -30.48 2.46 -6.94
CA PHE A 240 -30.63 1.55 -8.08
C PHE A 240 -30.38 0.10 -7.66
N ASP A 241 -30.93 -0.81 -8.45
CA ASP A 241 -30.74 -2.25 -8.27
C ASP A 241 -29.87 -2.80 -9.40
N VAL A 242 -28.99 -3.75 -9.11
CA VAL A 242 -28.30 -4.55 -10.12
C VAL A 242 -28.95 -5.92 -10.23
N THR A 243 -28.98 -6.45 -11.46
CA THR A 243 -29.61 -7.74 -11.76
C THR A 243 -28.92 -8.46 -12.90
N ARG A 244 -29.06 -9.79 -12.95
CA ARG A 244 -28.69 -10.64 -14.08
C ARG A 244 -29.86 -10.88 -15.04
N SER A 245 -31.06 -10.41 -14.68
CA SER A 245 -32.28 -10.57 -15.47
C SER A 245 -32.37 -9.57 -16.63
N ARG A 246 -32.97 -10.03 -17.74
CA ARG A 246 -33.36 -9.19 -18.88
C ARG A 246 -34.86 -9.12 -19.05
N LYS A 247 -35.63 -9.41 -18.02
CA LYS A 247 -37.09 -9.27 -18.04
C LYS A 247 -37.46 -7.83 -18.44
N LYS A 248 -38.53 -7.68 -19.18
CA LYS A 248 -38.98 -6.38 -19.69
C LYS A 248 -39.23 -5.36 -18.58
N CYS A 249 -39.78 -5.80 -17.43
CA CYS A 249 -39.98 -4.96 -16.27
C CYS A 249 -38.67 -4.30 -15.69
N TYR A 250 -37.49 -4.84 -16.01
CA TYR A 250 -36.21 -4.25 -15.64
C TYR A 250 -35.58 -3.44 -16.79
N THR A 251 -35.74 -3.90 -18.04
CA THR A 251 -35.11 -3.19 -19.18
C THR A 251 -35.85 -1.92 -19.55
N ASP A 252 -37.13 -1.80 -19.23
CA ASP A 252 -37.95 -0.59 -19.45
C ASP A 252 -37.64 0.52 -18.43
N HIS A 253 -36.92 0.20 -17.33
CA HIS A 253 -36.54 1.14 -16.28
C HIS A 253 -35.01 1.16 -16.08
N PRO A 254 -34.24 1.62 -17.06
CA PRO A 254 -32.78 1.60 -17.04
C PRO A 254 -32.18 2.58 -16.00
N GLU A 255 -32.93 3.55 -15.53
CA GLU A 255 -32.57 4.47 -14.45
C GLU A 255 -32.58 3.79 -13.08
N ARG A 256 -33.40 2.75 -12.91
CA ARG A 256 -33.55 2.00 -11.66
C ARG A 256 -32.82 0.67 -11.68
N PHE A 257 -32.76 -0.04 -12.81
CA PHE A 257 -32.19 -1.37 -12.90
C PHE A 257 -30.99 -1.40 -13.82
N ILE A 258 -29.86 -1.88 -13.30
CA ILE A 258 -28.62 -2.05 -14.04
C ILE A 258 -28.40 -3.53 -14.30
N TRP A 259 -28.49 -3.91 -15.57
CA TRP A 259 -28.16 -5.28 -15.95
C TRP A 259 -26.68 -5.56 -15.93
N LEU A 260 -26.28 -6.63 -15.22
CA LEU A 260 -24.91 -7.13 -15.17
C LEU A 260 -24.72 -8.30 -16.14
N HIS A 261 -23.77 -8.14 -17.07
CA HIS A 261 -23.37 -9.24 -17.96
C HIS A 261 -22.81 -10.41 -17.14
N THR A 262 -23.09 -11.67 -17.54
CA THR A 262 -22.67 -12.89 -16.83
C THR A 262 -21.16 -13.00 -16.62
N LYS A 263 -20.35 -12.46 -17.55
CA LYS A 263 -18.88 -12.40 -17.41
C LYS A 263 -18.36 -11.32 -16.44
N ARG A 264 -19.21 -10.40 -15.96
CA ARG A 264 -18.77 -9.41 -14.96
C ARG A 264 -18.78 -10.04 -13.57
N PRO A 265 -17.64 -10.03 -12.83
CA PRO A 265 -17.62 -10.50 -11.45
C PRO A 265 -18.65 -9.75 -10.59
N PHE A 266 -19.46 -10.48 -9.87
CA PHE A 266 -20.37 -9.95 -8.86
C PHE A 266 -20.76 -11.09 -7.92
N ASP A 267 -20.23 -11.09 -6.70
CA ASP A 267 -20.26 -12.23 -5.79
C ASP A 267 -21.62 -12.40 -5.09
N PHE A 268 -22.48 -11.39 -5.17
CA PHE A 268 -23.79 -11.35 -4.47
C PHE A 268 -24.96 -11.89 -5.35
N ILE A 269 -24.75 -12.08 -6.65
CA ILE A 269 -25.74 -12.67 -7.55
C ILE A 269 -25.04 -13.67 -8.47
N HIS A 270 -25.42 -14.95 -8.36
CA HIS A 270 -24.87 -15.99 -9.21
C HIS A 270 -25.14 -15.69 -10.71
N PRO A 271 -24.21 -16.01 -11.63
CA PRO A 271 -24.39 -15.73 -13.08
C PRO A 271 -25.68 -16.27 -13.71
N SER A 272 -26.19 -17.40 -13.21
CA SER A 272 -27.45 -18.00 -13.68
C SER A 272 -28.72 -17.48 -12.98
N ASP A 273 -28.55 -16.76 -11.87
CA ASP A 273 -29.69 -16.23 -11.11
C ASP A 273 -30.32 -15.02 -11.85
N LYS A 274 -31.61 -15.11 -12.11
CA LYS A 274 -32.39 -14.11 -12.82
C LYS A 274 -33.49 -13.45 -11.96
N GLU A 275 -33.53 -13.81 -10.69
CA GLU A 275 -34.58 -13.32 -9.78
C GLU A 275 -34.02 -12.35 -8.74
N THR A 276 -32.77 -12.55 -8.28
CA THR A 276 -32.17 -11.73 -7.23
C THR A 276 -31.80 -10.34 -7.75
N LEU A 277 -32.13 -9.37 -6.92
CA LEU A 277 -31.71 -7.96 -7.06
C LEU A 277 -30.74 -7.63 -5.93
N PHE A 278 -29.72 -6.82 -6.21
CA PHE A 278 -28.88 -6.22 -5.18
C PHE A 278 -29.07 -4.72 -5.20
N HIS A 279 -29.51 -4.18 -4.09
CA HIS A 279 -29.85 -2.76 -3.92
C HIS A 279 -28.61 -1.92 -3.59
N PHE A 280 -28.45 -0.79 -4.26
CA PHE A 280 -27.48 0.25 -3.96
C PHE A 280 -28.18 1.55 -3.58
N ASP A 281 -27.86 2.05 -2.40
CA ASP A 281 -28.17 3.41 -1.94
C ASP A 281 -26.84 4.12 -1.71
N VAL A 282 -26.52 5.05 -2.60
CA VAL A 282 -25.24 5.76 -2.61
C VAL A 282 -25.46 7.23 -2.94
N ARG A 283 -24.47 8.03 -2.66
CA ARG A 283 -24.46 9.45 -2.89
C ARG A 283 -23.44 9.78 -3.97
N LEU A 284 -23.87 10.44 -5.02
CA LEU A 284 -23.03 10.95 -6.11
C LEU A 284 -22.78 12.44 -5.90
N VAL A 285 -21.53 12.80 -5.88
CA VAL A 285 -21.09 14.18 -5.68
C VAL A 285 -20.25 14.61 -6.87
N LYS A 286 -20.59 15.75 -7.48
CA LYS A 286 -19.78 16.41 -8.50
C LYS A 286 -19.09 17.61 -7.86
N VAL A 287 -17.78 17.66 -7.91
CA VAL A 287 -16.96 18.73 -7.35
C VAL A 287 -16.13 19.40 -8.42
N GLU A 288 -16.03 20.73 -8.36
CA GLU A 288 -15.17 21.51 -9.22
C GLU A 288 -13.74 21.52 -8.68
N LEU A 289 -12.78 21.41 -9.59
CA LEU A 289 -11.35 21.53 -9.34
C LEU A 289 -10.75 22.55 -10.31
N PRO A 290 -9.56 23.10 -10.02
CA PRO A 290 -8.89 24.02 -10.95
C PRO A 290 -8.70 23.46 -12.37
N ASP A 291 -8.50 22.15 -12.49
CA ASP A 291 -8.23 21.46 -13.75
C ASP A 291 -9.45 20.72 -14.33
N GLY A 292 -10.66 20.97 -13.82
CA GLY A 292 -11.89 20.33 -14.31
C GLY A 292 -12.85 19.90 -13.19
N VAL A 293 -13.60 18.83 -13.45
CA VAL A 293 -14.59 18.31 -12.49
C VAL A 293 -14.31 16.85 -12.15
N GLU A 294 -14.58 16.49 -10.89
CA GLU A 294 -14.53 15.10 -10.43
C GLU A 294 -15.89 14.60 -9.97
N TYR A 295 -16.15 13.33 -10.24
CA TYR A 295 -17.33 12.62 -9.77
C TYR A 295 -16.92 11.65 -8.67
N LEU A 296 -17.47 11.83 -7.49
CA LEU A 296 -17.18 11.03 -6.30
C LEU A 296 -18.44 10.27 -5.87
N LEU A 297 -18.30 8.96 -5.69
CA LEU A 297 -19.34 8.09 -5.19
C LEU A 297 -19.04 7.76 -3.73
N THR A 298 -20.05 7.86 -2.85
CA THR A 298 -19.86 7.66 -1.41
C THR A 298 -21.13 7.18 -0.72
N ASN A 299 -21.00 6.57 0.46
CA ASN A 299 -22.09 6.28 1.41
C ASN A 299 -21.94 7.09 2.72
N LEU A 300 -21.15 8.17 2.69
CA LEU A 300 -20.99 9.06 3.83
C LEU A 300 -22.20 9.96 4.00
N PRO A 301 -22.69 10.19 5.25
CA PRO A 301 -23.89 11.00 5.49
C PRO A 301 -23.66 12.48 5.14
N LYS A 302 -24.57 13.07 4.37
CA LYS A 302 -24.50 14.46 3.90
C LYS A 302 -24.33 15.47 5.03
N ARG A 303 -25.07 15.27 6.15
CA ARG A 303 -25.03 16.16 7.31
C ARG A 303 -23.63 16.35 7.91
N SER A 304 -22.81 15.29 7.86
CA SER A 304 -21.47 15.30 8.47
C SER A 304 -20.32 15.47 7.46
N PHE A 305 -20.59 15.24 6.18
CA PHE A 305 -19.60 15.27 5.09
C PHE A 305 -20.18 16.06 3.90
N ASP A 306 -20.02 17.36 3.94
CA ASP A 306 -20.38 18.28 2.85
C ASP A 306 -19.37 18.19 1.69
N LEU A 307 -19.69 18.88 0.58
CA LEU A 307 -18.85 18.94 -0.63
C LEU A 307 -17.40 19.32 -0.32
N THR A 308 -17.21 20.36 0.48
CA THR A 308 -15.89 20.86 0.85
C THR A 308 -15.08 19.82 1.63
N THR A 309 -15.73 19.12 2.56
CA THR A 309 -15.11 18.04 3.32
C THR A 309 -14.72 16.87 2.40
N LEU A 310 -15.63 16.44 1.50
CA LEU A 310 -15.36 15.34 0.57
C LEU A 310 -14.20 15.66 -0.38
N ARG A 311 -14.14 16.90 -0.91
CA ARG A 311 -13.02 17.39 -1.73
C ARG A 311 -11.69 17.28 -0.98
N LYS A 312 -11.64 17.77 0.27
CA LYS A 312 -10.45 17.69 1.13
C LYS A 312 -10.04 16.24 1.42
N LEU A 313 -11.00 15.37 1.74
CA LEU A 313 -10.71 13.96 1.98
C LEU A 313 -10.16 13.25 0.74
N TYR A 314 -10.76 13.51 -0.42
CA TYR A 314 -10.27 12.90 -1.66
C TYR A 314 -8.86 13.40 -2.03
N HIS A 315 -8.57 14.67 -1.80
CA HIS A 315 -7.23 15.23 -2.00
C HIS A 315 -6.17 14.53 -1.14
N LEU A 316 -6.49 14.13 0.09
CA LEU A 316 -5.55 13.38 0.96
C LEU A 316 -5.10 12.05 0.33
N ARG A 317 -5.86 11.45 -0.59
CA ARG A 317 -5.49 10.22 -1.30
C ARG A 317 -4.09 10.28 -1.91
N TRP A 318 -3.64 11.46 -2.37
CA TRP A 318 -2.28 11.65 -2.89
C TRP A 318 -1.16 11.26 -1.93
N GLY A 319 -1.47 11.11 -0.65
CA GLY A 319 -0.53 10.62 0.37
C GLY A 319 0.04 9.25 0.04
N ILE A 320 -0.78 8.31 -0.50
CA ILE A 320 -0.31 6.98 -0.88
C ILE A 320 0.65 7.03 -2.10
N GLU A 321 0.37 7.88 -3.10
CA GLU A 321 1.26 8.07 -4.25
C GLU A 321 2.63 8.64 -3.82
N THR A 322 2.61 9.57 -2.87
CA THR A 322 3.82 10.13 -2.26
C THR A 322 4.59 9.05 -1.49
N SER A 323 3.90 8.17 -0.75
CA SER A 323 4.53 7.08 -0.01
C SER A 323 5.20 6.06 -0.95
N PHE A 324 4.57 5.71 -2.09
CA PHE A 324 5.20 4.86 -3.12
C PHE A 324 6.45 5.49 -3.72
N ARG A 325 6.44 6.81 -3.96
CA ARG A 325 7.64 7.53 -4.40
C ARG A 325 8.75 7.40 -3.37
N PHE A 326 8.41 7.57 -2.10
CA PHE A 326 9.36 7.43 -1.01
C PHE A 326 9.93 6.01 -0.90
N LEU A 327 9.08 4.97 -0.97
CA LEU A 327 9.52 3.57 -1.01
C LEU A 327 10.53 3.32 -2.15
N LYS A 328 10.25 3.82 -3.34
CA LYS A 328 11.08 3.57 -4.54
C LYS A 328 12.43 4.26 -4.47
N TYR A 329 12.48 5.50 -4.00
CA TYR A 329 13.68 6.33 -4.13
C TYR A 329 14.46 6.47 -2.81
N ASN A 330 13.80 6.55 -1.68
CA ASN A 330 14.48 6.76 -0.39
C ASN A 330 14.74 5.45 0.35
N ILE A 331 13.84 4.47 0.24
CA ILE A 331 14.05 3.13 0.83
C ILE A 331 14.59 2.13 -0.21
N SER A 332 14.77 2.59 -1.46
CA SER A 332 15.40 1.81 -2.54
C SER A 332 14.61 0.57 -2.96
N LEU A 333 13.27 0.66 -3.01
CA LEU A 333 12.42 -0.44 -3.50
C LEU A 333 12.70 -0.83 -4.96
N ASN A 334 13.40 0.01 -5.73
CA ASN A 334 13.82 -0.28 -7.10
C ASN A 334 15.20 -0.99 -7.18
N SER A 335 15.81 -1.35 -6.04
CA SER A 335 17.12 -2.01 -6.00
C SER A 335 17.00 -3.34 -5.25
N PHE A 336 17.22 -4.44 -5.95
CA PHE A 336 17.10 -5.79 -5.40
C PHE A 336 18.46 -6.51 -5.38
N HIS A 337 18.63 -7.42 -4.42
CA HIS A 337 19.85 -8.21 -4.23
C HIS A 337 19.72 -9.62 -4.82
N SER A 338 18.66 -9.89 -5.57
CA SER A 338 18.40 -11.19 -6.17
C SER A 338 17.50 -11.08 -7.40
N ILE A 339 17.61 -12.05 -8.30
CA ILE A 339 16.68 -12.27 -9.41
C ILE A 339 15.54 -13.23 -9.02
N ARG A 340 15.69 -13.97 -7.91
CA ARG A 340 14.71 -14.95 -7.45
C ARG A 340 13.44 -14.26 -6.96
N ARG A 341 12.30 -14.73 -7.43
CA ARG A 341 10.98 -14.17 -7.12
C ARG A 341 10.64 -14.18 -5.63
N ASP A 342 10.94 -15.29 -4.93
CA ASP A 342 10.72 -15.39 -3.47
C ASP A 342 11.56 -14.36 -2.70
N PHE A 343 12.81 -14.12 -3.12
CA PHE A 343 13.68 -13.12 -2.51
C PHE A 343 13.22 -11.69 -2.81
N ILE A 344 12.78 -11.42 -4.04
CA ILE A 344 12.21 -10.11 -4.40
C ILE A 344 10.98 -9.80 -3.52
N ARG A 345 10.06 -10.76 -3.34
CA ARG A 345 8.90 -10.60 -2.45
C ARG A 345 9.33 -10.31 -1.00
N GLN A 346 10.33 -11.02 -0.49
CA GLN A 346 10.88 -10.75 0.85
C GLN A 346 11.41 -9.32 0.95
N GLU A 347 12.15 -8.83 -0.04
CA GLU A 347 12.68 -7.46 -0.04
C GLU A 347 11.57 -6.41 -0.13
N ILE A 348 10.51 -6.63 -0.91
CA ILE A 348 9.36 -5.72 -0.96
C ILE A 348 8.74 -5.58 0.43
N TYR A 349 8.42 -6.71 1.11
CA TYR A 349 7.89 -6.68 2.46
C TYR A 349 8.84 -6.00 3.45
N ALA A 350 10.13 -6.32 3.39
CA ALA A 350 11.13 -5.70 4.26
C ALA A 350 11.20 -4.18 4.10
N ARG A 351 11.09 -3.67 2.87
CA ARG A 351 11.07 -2.21 2.60
C ARG A 351 9.79 -1.55 3.14
N VAL A 352 8.64 -2.20 2.99
CA VAL A 352 7.37 -1.68 3.53
C VAL A 352 7.38 -1.71 5.07
N ILE A 353 7.92 -2.75 5.68
CA ILE A 353 8.09 -2.82 7.14
C ILE A 353 9.02 -1.71 7.63
N LEU A 354 10.16 -1.51 6.98
CA LEU A 354 11.10 -0.45 7.34
C LEU A 354 10.46 0.94 7.20
N TYR A 355 9.65 1.15 6.15
CA TYR A 355 8.87 2.37 5.97
C TYR A 355 7.97 2.61 7.20
N ASN A 356 7.15 1.64 7.57
CA ASN A 356 6.24 1.75 8.71
C ASN A 356 6.99 2.01 10.03
N LEU A 357 8.09 1.30 10.27
CA LEU A 357 8.92 1.52 11.47
C LEU A 357 9.52 2.93 11.50
N THR A 358 9.95 3.45 10.34
CA THR A 358 10.48 4.81 10.22
C THR A 358 9.41 5.84 10.58
N LEU A 359 8.20 5.73 10.01
CA LEU A 359 7.11 6.66 10.31
C LEU A 359 6.66 6.56 11.78
N LEU A 360 6.62 5.36 12.36
CA LEU A 360 6.39 5.17 13.78
C LEU A 360 7.42 5.93 14.64
N LEU A 361 8.70 5.91 14.27
CA LEU A 361 9.73 6.66 14.97
C LEU A 361 9.55 8.17 14.80
N THR A 362 9.22 8.67 13.62
CA THR A 362 8.98 10.11 13.41
C THR A 362 7.81 10.61 14.26
N HIS A 363 6.80 9.78 14.52
CA HIS A 363 5.66 10.12 15.36
C HIS A 363 5.98 10.09 16.88
N THR A 364 7.18 9.66 17.26
CA THR A 364 7.58 9.68 18.69
C THR A 364 8.12 11.04 19.16
N VAL A 365 8.36 11.96 18.25
CA VAL A 365 8.92 13.28 18.56
C VAL A 365 7.89 14.39 18.35
N THR A 366 7.87 15.34 19.27
CA THR A 366 7.12 16.59 19.11
C THR A 366 8.01 17.61 18.43
N LEU A 367 7.54 18.19 17.36
CA LEU A 367 8.27 19.21 16.61
C LEU A 367 8.29 20.53 17.38
N PRO A 368 9.41 21.27 17.37
CA PRO A 368 9.45 22.63 17.92
C PRO A 368 8.57 23.56 17.07
N PRO A 369 8.07 24.65 17.64
CA PRO A 369 7.37 25.68 16.88
C PRO A 369 8.18 26.12 15.66
N SER A 370 7.51 26.32 14.52
CA SER A 370 8.19 26.84 13.32
C SER A 370 8.48 28.34 13.51
N SER A 371 9.73 28.72 13.34
CA SER A 371 10.15 30.12 13.29
C SER A 371 9.99 30.73 11.87
N GLY A 372 9.64 29.93 10.87
CA GLY A 372 9.49 30.36 9.49
C GLY A 372 8.03 30.37 9.01
N ASN A 373 7.82 30.78 7.75
CA ASN A 373 6.50 30.91 7.13
C ASN A 373 5.81 29.54 6.85
N TYR A 374 6.56 28.44 6.97
CA TYR A 374 6.04 27.11 6.65
C TYR A 374 6.18 26.16 7.83
N PRO A 375 5.20 25.27 8.04
CA PRO A 375 5.34 24.21 9.02
C PRO A 375 6.49 23.28 8.64
N ARG A 376 7.13 22.68 9.65
CA ARG A 376 8.23 21.73 9.46
C ARG A 376 7.76 20.31 9.76
N LYS A 377 8.40 19.34 9.13
CA LYS A 377 8.27 17.92 9.45
C LYS A 377 9.64 17.26 9.51
N VAL A 378 9.73 16.11 10.17
CA VAL A 378 10.94 15.31 10.18
C VAL A 378 11.29 14.90 8.74
N SER A 379 12.57 15.05 8.38
CA SER A 379 13.09 14.50 7.10
C SER A 379 12.98 12.97 7.13
N VAL A 380 12.06 12.41 6.34
CA VAL A 380 11.85 10.96 6.34
C VAL A 380 13.06 10.22 5.79
N SER A 381 13.84 10.81 4.89
CA SER A 381 15.10 10.24 4.37
C SER A 381 16.12 10.02 5.48
N ASP A 382 16.32 11.04 6.34
CA ASP A 382 17.25 10.94 7.47
C ASP A 382 16.68 10.05 8.58
N ALA A 383 15.36 10.05 8.74
CA ALA A 383 14.68 9.15 9.68
C ALA A 383 14.87 7.67 9.32
N VAL A 384 14.97 7.30 8.04
CA VAL A 384 15.27 5.92 7.61
C VAL A 384 16.65 5.48 8.11
N ILE A 385 17.66 6.33 7.97
CA ILE A 385 19.03 6.06 8.45
C ILE A 385 19.00 5.89 9.98
N THR A 386 18.38 6.85 10.66
CA THR A 386 18.22 6.81 12.12
C THR A 386 17.49 5.55 12.59
N CYS A 387 16.44 5.13 11.85
CA CYS A 387 15.67 3.92 12.14
C CYS A 387 16.53 2.65 12.03
N ARG A 388 17.29 2.51 10.96
CA ARG A 388 18.20 1.36 10.74
C ARG A 388 19.24 1.26 11.85
N ASP A 389 19.93 2.36 12.15
CA ASP A 389 20.96 2.39 13.18
C ASP A 389 20.40 2.11 14.58
N TYR A 390 19.21 2.63 14.85
CA TYR A 390 18.54 2.37 16.11
C TYR A 390 18.09 0.92 16.27
N ILE A 391 17.50 0.32 15.24
CA ILE A 391 17.10 -1.09 15.23
C ILE A 391 18.31 -2.00 15.44
N LEU A 392 19.43 -1.72 14.76
CA LEU A 392 20.68 -2.47 14.89
C LEU A 392 21.42 -2.20 16.22
N GLY A 393 20.93 -1.30 17.05
CA GLY A 393 21.57 -0.99 18.35
C GLY A 393 22.83 -0.14 18.24
N ARG A 394 23.11 0.48 17.10
CA ARG A 394 24.28 1.33 16.86
C ARG A 394 24.18 2.70 17.52
N ILE A 395 22.95 3.16 17.72
CA ILE A 395 22.67 4.41 18.44
C ILE A 395 21.78 4.16 19.65
N LYS A 396 21.99 4.94 20.70
CA LYS A 396 21.18 4.93 21.92
C LYS A 396 19.84 5.64 21.68
N VAL A 397 18.81 5.26 22.43
CA VAL A 397 17.47 5.87 22.35
C VAL A 397 17.48 7.40 22.54
N SER A 398 18.35 7.92 23.39
CA SER A 398 18.50 9.37 23.59
C SER A 398 18.90 10.13 22.32
N LEU A 399 19.72 9.50 21.47
CA LEU A 399 20.19 10.10 20.22
C LEU A 399 19.12 10.07 19.12
N VAL A 400 18.19 9.13 19.16
CA VAL A 400 17.10 9.04 18.17
C VAL A 400 16.33 10.36 18.08
N ARG A 401 15.90 10.90 19.22
CA ARG A 401 15.17 12.18 19.26
C ARG A 401 16.02 13.33 18.69
N VAL A 402 17.28 13.39 19.04
CA VAL A 402 18.19 14.44 18.58
C VAL A 402 18.30 14.39 17.06
N LEU A 403 18.61 13.23 16.48
CA LEU A 403 18.76 13.05 15.04
C LEU A 403 17.49 13.39 14.28
N LEU A 404 16.32 12.92 14.75
CA LEU A 404 15.03 13.22 14.12
C LEU A 404 14.69 14.72 14.12
N LEU A 405 15.10 15.47 15.15
CA LEU A 405 14.85 16.90 15.27
C LEU A 405 15.94 17.77 14.61
N THR A 406 17.11 17.22 14.33
CA THR A 406 18.17 17.93 13.61
C THR A 406 17.83 18.10 12.13
N TYR A 407 17.24 17.08 11.50
CA TYR A 407 16.95 17.08 10.07
C TYR A 407 15.45 17.29 9.83
N LEU A 408 15.05 18.57 9.80
CA LEU A 408 13.68 18.97 9.50
C LEU A 408 13.57 19.53 8.08
N THR A 409 12.45 19.25 7.44
CA THR A 409 12.10 19.79 6.12
C THR A 409 10.86 20.66 6.19
N GLU A 410 10.83 21.76 5.44
CA GLU A 410 9.66 22.61 5.31
C GLU A 410 8.56 21.94 4.50
N VAL A 411 7.34 22.05 4.95
CA VAL A 411 6.14 21.64 4.22
C VAL A 411 5.61 22.86 3.51
N ARG A 412 5.88 22.97 2.21
CA ARG A 412 5.38 24.06 1.37
C ARG A 412 4.10 23.57 0.69
N PRO A 413 2.91 24.07 1.09
CA PRO A 413 1.66 23.75 0.42
C PRO A 413 1.70 24.25 -1.01
N ASP A 414 0.88 23.66 -1.86
CA ASP A 414 0.64 24.06 -3.27
C ASP A 414 1.86 24.03 -4.21
N ARG A 415 2.96 23.42 -3.79
CA ARG A 415 4.12 23.20 -4.66
C ARG A 415 3.88 22.02 -5.60
N SER A 416 3.28 22.29 -6.76
CA SER A 416 3.17 21.31 -7.85
C SER A 416 4.32 21.52 -8.85
N PHE A 417 4.88 20.39 -9.31
CA PHE A 417 5.79 20.41 -10.46
C PHE A 417 5.10 19.68 -11.60
N PRO A 418 5.05 20.28 -12.81
CA PRO A 418 4.51 19.59 -13.96
C PRO A 418 5.27 18.26 -14.15
N ARG A 419 4.53 17.19 -14.33
CA ARG A 419 5.14 15.88 -14.62
C ARG A 419 5.86 15.97 -15.95
N LYS A 420 7.16 15.96 -15.96
CA LYS A 420 7.91 15.68 -17.17
C LYS A 420 7.64 14.22 -17.53
N VAL A 421 6.86 14.00 -18.58
CA VAL A 421 6.65 12.67 -19.16
C VAL A 421 7.95 12.30 -19.86
N HIS A 422 8.91 11.78 -19.10
CA HIS A 422 10.06 11.12 -19.69
C HIS A 422 9.58 9.71 -20.06
N ALA A 423 9.78 9.31 -21.33
CA ALA A 423 9.74 7.91 -21.70
C ALA A 423 10.57 7.15 -20.65
N GLN A 424 9.96 6.14 -20.01
CA GLN A 424 10.64 5.39 -18.96
C GLN A 424 11.84 4.71 -19.60
N ARG A 425 13.01 5.34 -19.48
CA ARG A 425 14.28 4.70 -19.86
C ARG A 425 14.58 3.70 -18.77
N TYR A 426 14.38 2.42 -19.08
CA TYR A 426 14.77 1.34 -18.19
C TYR A 426 16.29 1.36 -18.02
N LYS A 427 16.73 1.76 -16.85
CA LYS A 427 18.10 1.47 -16.42
C LYS A 427 18.13 -0.02 -16.10
N SER A 428 18.91 -0.76 -16.88
CA SER A 428 18.99 -2.22 -16.90
C SER A 428 19.51 -2.87 -15.61
N LEU A 429 19.73 -2.15 -14.52
CA LEU A 429 20.45 -2.65 -13.36
C LEU A 429 19.72 -2.28 -12.05
N ASN A 430 18.61 -2.94 -11.82
CA ASN A 430 18.00 -2.97 -10.48
C ASN A 430 18.53 -4.14 -9.64
N HIS A 431 19.48 -4.91 -10.15
CA HIS A 431 20.11 -6.03 -9.47
C HIS A 431 21.53 -5.66 -9.05
N ARG A 432 21.83 -5.75 -7.76
CA ARG A 432 23.15 -5.53 -7.19
C ARG A 432 23.64 -6.81 -6.52
N THR A 433 24.56 -7.49 -7.18
CA THR A 433 25.22 -8.72 -6.67
C THR A 433 26.36 -8.41 -5.70
#